data_f0c647828be4f01341e5191501332370
#
_entry.id   f0c647828be4f01341e5191501332370
#
_cell.length_a   1.000
_cell.length_b   1.000
_cell.length_c   1.000
_cell.angle_alpha   90.00
_cell.angle_beta   90.00
_cell.angle_gamma   90.00
#
_symmetry.space_group_name_H-M   'P 1'
#
loop_
_entity.id
_entity.type
_entity.pdbx_description
1 polymer ?
#
loop_
_entity_poly.entity_id
_entity_poly.type
_entity_poly.pdbx_seq_one_letter_code
_entity_poly.pdbx_strand_id
1 'polypeptide(L)'
;MSFDSYTDCLLRAFQSHSRPADIIKRKKEILDGVAGFHNFTPNSVLFVGFSPALLATTARSIAVTEISAAARKLLDSQNIKYTYIPYAELKQHRKGFDVVVALDEYFTFANSDDDQKNCVAEICSLATEYVITTCKDYKNQEFKDREFSIPALIRGSTQNQIYLEFHDYDLHDRTRWTSQIHEITNNQLNTVGPFARRAMFFKQLAKFSHDAGAVGFSIHKNLMYKSLIKKNYEHVISIQFDNNGS
;
A
#
# COMPACT_ATOMS: atom_id res chain seq x y z
N MET A 1 4.01 14.70 -7.11
CA MET A 1 3.69 13.48 -7.88
C MET A 1 2.87 12.60 -6.94
N SER A 2 1.76 12.06 -7.39
CA SER A 2 0.76 11.38 -6.55
C SER A 2 1.08 9.89 -6.35
N PHE A 3 0.45 9.27 -5.36
CA PHE A 3 0.62 7.84 -5.07
C PHE A 3 0.15 6.94 -6.22
N ASP A 4 -0.81 7.39 -7.05
CA ASP A 4 -1.26 6.67 -8.25
C ASP A 4 -0.13 6.44 -9.27
N SER A 5 0.81 7.38 -9.42
CA SER A 5 2.01 7.18 -10.27
C SER A 5 2.93 6.08 -9.73
N TYR A 6 3.03 5.92 -8.40
CA TYR A 6 3.74 4.82 -7.78
C TYR A 6 2.99 3.49 -8.02
N THR A 7 1.67 3.48 -7.85
CA THR A 7 0.86 2.28 -8.06
C THR A 7 0.82 1.84 -9.52
N ASP A 8 1.07 2.73 -10.48
CA ASP A 8 1.25 2.36 -11.90
C ASP A 8 2.50 1.49 -12.12
N CYS A 9 3.57 1.70 -11.36
CA CYS A 9 4.73 0.79 -11.42
C CYS A 9 4.34 -0.60 -10.92
N LEU A 10 3.53 -0.70 -9.85
CA LEU A 10 3.02 -1.97 -9.35
C LEU A 10 2.13 -2.67 -10.39
N LEU A 11 1.28 -1.91 -11.07
CA LEU A 11 0.40 -2.42 -12.12
C LEU A 11 1.22 -3.00 -13.28
N ARG A 12 2.22 -2.25 -13.79
CA ARG A 12 3.07 -2.73 -14.89
C ARG A 12 3.86 -3.97 -14.50
N ALA A 13 4.42 -4.01 -13.28
CA ALA A 13 5.10 -5.18 -12.75
C ALA A 13 4.17 -6.39 -12.66
N PHE A 14 2.92 -6.20 -12.22
CA PHE A 14 1.91 -7.24 -12.18
C PHE A 14 1.55 -7.77 -13.58
N GLN A 15 1.24 -6.88 -14.51
CA GLN A 15 0.87 -7.23 -15.88
C GLN A 15 1.98 -7.98 -16.63
N SER A 16 3.23 -7.66 -16.33
CA SER A 16 4.39 -8.30 -16.97
C SER A 16 4.75 -9.63 -16.35
N HIS A 17 4.20 -9.99 -15.19
CA HIS A 17 4.60 -11.21 -14.49
C HIS A 17 4.10 -12.47 -15.20
N SER A 18 4.96 -13.49 -15.32
CA SER A 18 4.62 -14.78 -15.97
C SER A 18 3.58 -15.61 -15.22
N ARG A 19 3.37 -15.31 -13.93
CA ARG A 19 2.43 -16.04 -13.05
C ARG A 19 1.54 -15.08 -12.25
N PRO A 20 0.67 -14.32 -12.91
CA PRO A 20 -0.17 -13.34 -12.21
C PRO A 20 -1.13 -13.99 -11.21
N ALA A 21 -1.64 -15.18 -11.48
CA ALA A 21 -2.54 -15.91 -10.58
C ALA A 21 -1.88 -16.23 -9.23
N ASP A 22 -0.60 -16.62 -9.22
CA ASP A 22 0.14 -16.87 -7.97
C ASP A 22 0.31 -15.61 -7.13
N ILE A 23 0.48 -14.45 -7.80
CA ILE A 23 0.58 -13.16 -7.12
C ILE A 23 -0.76 -12.80 -6.48
N ILE A 24 -1.85 -12.89 -7.25
CA ILE A 24 -3.20 -12.63 -6.76
C ILE A 24 -3.48 -13.49 -5.52
N LYS A 25 -3.23 -14.79 -5.62
CA LYS A 25 -3.42 -15.73 -4.52
C LYS A 25 -2.65 -15.31 -3.27
N ARG A 26 -1.33 -15.06 -3.39
CA ARG A 26 -0.48 -14.66 -2.24
C ARG A 26 -0.93 -13.35 -1.61
N LYS A 27 -1.35 -12.37 -2.43
CA LYS A 27 -1.81 -11.08 -1.90
C LYS A 27 -3.16 -11.21 -1.20
N LYS A 28 -4.05 -12.07 -1.72
CA LYS A 28 -5.31 -12.40 -1.06
C LYS A 28 -5.08 -13.12 0.27
N GLU A 29 -4.19 -14.11 0.33
CA GLU A 29 -3.86 -14.85 1.55
C GLU A 29 -3.45 -13.94 2.72
N ILE A 30 -2.85 -12.77 2.44
CA ILE A 30 -2.51 -11.79 3.46
C ILE A 30 -3.79 -11.16 4.03
N LEU A 31 -4.72 -10.74 3.20
CA LEU A 31 -5.99 -10.16 3.64
C LEU A 31 -6.84 -11.21 4.39
N ASP A 32 -6.92 -12.42 3.84
CA ASP A 32 -7.63 -13.54 4.47
C ASP A 32 -7.00 -13.91 5.84
N GLY A 33 -5.66 -13.83 5.96
CA GLY A 33 -4.95 -14.08 7.21
C GLY A 33 -5.28 -13.05 8.29
N VAL A 34 -5.39 -11.76 7.92
CA VAL A 34 -5.84 -10.72 8.86
C VAL A 34 -7.31 -10.93 9.23
N ALA A 35 -8.17 -11.19 8.24
CA ALA A 35 -9.58 -11.46 8.47
C ALA A 35 -9.79 -12.68 9.39
N GLY A 36 -9.04 -13.76 9.16
CA GLY A 36 -9.06 -14.95 10.02
C GLY A 36 -8.55 -14.70 11.44
N PHE A 37 -7.51 -13.88 11.60
CA PHE A 37 -6.99 -13.50 12.92
C PHE A 37 -8.04 -12.77 13.77
N HIS A 38 -8.81 -11.88 13.15
CA HIS A 38 -9.84 -11.10 13.82
C HIS A 38 -11.24 -11.74 13.76
N ASN A 39 -11.37 -12.89 13.09
CA ASN A 39 -12.62 -13.63 12.92
C ASN A 39 -13.75 -12.76 12.32
N PHE A 40 -13.47 -12.03 11.26
CA PHE A 40 -14.44 -11.20 10.57
C PHE A 40 -14.49 -11.48 9.05
N THR A 41 -15.60 -11.09 8.42
CA THR A 41 -15.77 -11.13 6.97
C THR A 41 -16.24 -9.76 6.49
N PRO A 42 -15.42 -9.00 5.74
CA PRO A 42 -15.78 -7.67 5.31
C PRO A 42 -16.90 -7.70 4.28
N ASN A 43 -17.94 -6.87 4.44
CA ASN A 43 -18.96 -6.62 3.43
C ASN A 43 -18.52 -5.51 2.47
N SER A 44 -17.83 -4.49 2.97
CA SER A 44 -17.36 -3.33 2.21
C SER A 44 -15.86 -3.10 2.41
N VAL A 45 -15.14 -2.97 1.30
CA VAL A 45 -13.68 -2.78 1.32
C VAL A 45 -13.29 -1.61 0.42
N LEU A 46 -12.50 -0.69 0.94
CA LEU A 46 -11.81 0.35 0.16
C LEU A 46 -10.34 -0.03 -0.03
N PHE A 47 -9.88 -0.06 -1.27
CA PHE A 47 -8.45 -0.15 -1.59
C PHE A 47 -7.89 1.24 -1.92
N VAL A 48 -6.80 1.60 -1.25
CA VAL A 48 -6.01 2.80 -1.53
C VAL A 48 -4.81 2.38 -2.38
N GLY A 49 -4.83 2.76 -3.65
CA GLY A 49 -3.87 2.31 -4.64
C GLY A 49 -4.18 0.92 -5.21
N PHE A 50 -3.40 0.54 -6.25
CA PHE A 50 -3.54 -0.76 -6.89
C PHE A 50 -2.87 -1.87 -6.05
N SER A 51 -3.64 -2.93 -5.79
CA SER A 51 -3.13 -4.19 -5.25
C SER A 51 -3.70 -5.37 -6.04
N PRO A 52 -2.90 -6.38 -6.42
CA PRO A 52 -3.42 -7.60 -7.07
C PRO A 52 -4.46 -8.36 -6.24
N ALA A 53 -4.50 -8.18 -4.90
CA ALA A 53 -5.54 -8.76 -4.04
C ALA A 53 -6.95 -8.30 -4.44
N LEU A 54 -7.07 -7.10 -5.02
CA LEU A 54 -8.32 -6.54 -5.53
C LEU A 54 -9.02 -7.49 -6.52
N LEU A 55 -8.23 -8.18 -7.36
CA LEU A 55 -8.73 -9.10 -8.38
C LEU A 55 -9.33 -10.40 -7.83
N ALA A 56 -9.13 -10.68 -6.54
CA ALA A 56 -9.68 -11.88 -5.88
C ALA A 56 -10.49 -11.55 -4.61
N THR A 57 -10.79 -10.28 -4.38
CA THR A 57 -11.59 -9.86 -3.23
C THR A 57 -13.06 -10.22 -3.45
N THR A 58 -13.66 -10.85 -2.44
CA THR A 58 -15.05 -11.35 -2.48
C THR A 58 -16.02 -10.51 -1.64
N ALA A 59 -15.63 -9.31 -1.21
CA ALA A 59 -16.51 -8.40 -0.51
C ALA A 59 -17.73 -8.02 -1.36
N ARG A 60 -18.86 -7.78 -0.72
CA ARG A 60 -20.12 -7.38 -1.38
C ARG A 60 -19.98 -6.03 -2.09
N SER A 61 -19.22 -5.12 -1.50
CA SER A 61 -18.93 -3.79 -2.05
C SER A 61 -17.44 -3.54 -2.06
N ILE A 62 -16.90 -3.16 -3.21
CA ILE A 62 -15.50 -2.79 -3.39
C ILE A 62 -15.44 -1.36 -3.88
N ALA A 63 -14.65 -0.55 -3.20
CA ALA A 63 -14.29 0.79 -3.65
C ALA A 63 -12.78 0.90 -3.86
N VAL A 64 -12.36 1.81 -4.72
CA VAL A 64 -10.95 2.07 -5.02
C VAL A 64 -10.69 3.57 -5.10
N THR A 65 -9.53 3.98 -4.61
CA THR A 65 -9.03 5.36 -4.73
C THR A 65 -7.54 5.35 -5.08
N GLU A 66 -6.99 6.47 -5.54
CA GLU A 66 -5.57 6.62 -5.91
C GLU A 66 -5.07 5.52 -6.85
N ILE A 67 -5.89 5.15 -7.82
CA ILE A 67 -5.52 4.25 -8.90
C ILE A 67 -5.64 4.95 -10.26
N SER A 68 -4.74 4.62 -11.16
CA SER A 68 -4.70 5.18 -12.50
C SER A 68 -5.85 4.71 -13.38
N ALA A 69 -6.03 5.40 -14.51
CA ALA A 69 -6.96 4.96 -15.56
C ALA A 69 -6.58 3.58 -16.12
N ALA A 70 -5.29 3.23 -16.16
CA ALA A 70 -4.81 1.93 -16.62
C ALA A 70 -5.22 0.82 -15.64
N ALA A 71 -5.09 1.06 -14.33
CA ALA A 71 -5.53 0.12 -13.31
C ALA A 71 -7.05 -0.09 -13.36
N ARG A 72 -7.84 0.96 -13.55
CA ARG A 72 -9.30 0.86 -13.72
C ARG A 72 -9.67 0.03 -14.94
N LYS A 73 -9.03 0.26 -16.10
CA LYS A 73 -9.22 -0.57 -17.30
C LYS A 73 -8.92 -2.04 -17.07
N LEU A 74 -7.90 -2.37 -16.26
CA LEU A 74 -7.63 -3.76 -15.89
C LEU A 74 -8.80 -4.34 -15.09
N LEU A 75 -9.29 -3.63 -14.07
CA LEU A 75 -10.43 -4.09 -13.26
C LEU A 75 -11.67 -4.32 -14.12
N ASP A 76 -11.97 -3.39 -15.02
CA ASP A 76 -13.09 -3.50 -15.98
C ASP A 76 -12.94 -4.73 -16.88
N SER A 77 -11.73 -4.99 -17.40
CA SER A 77 -11.44 -6.15 -18.25
C SER A 77 -11.57 -7.50 -17.53
N GLN A 78 -11.42 -7.50 -16.21
CA GLN A 78 -11.60 -8.66 -15.34
C GLN A 78 -13.03 -8.76 -14.78
N ASN A 79 -13.96 -7.91 -15.22
CA ASN A 79 -15.35 -7.81 -14.74
C ASN A 79 -15.47 -7.61 -13.23
N ILE A 80 -14.49 -6.94 -12.61
CA ILE A 80 -14.55 -6.58 -11.19
C ILE A 80 -15.52 -5.40 -11.04
N LYS A 81 -16.57 -5.59 -10.24
CA LYS A 81 -17.49 -4.50 -9.90
C LYS A 81 -16.91 -3.68 -8.77
N TYR A 82 -16.66 -2.41 -9.01
CA TYR A 82 -16.12 -1.48 -8.01
C TYR A 82 -16.69 -0.07 -8.19
N THR A 83 -16.56 0.74 -7.14
CA THR A 83 -16.81 2.19 -7.18
C THR A 83 -15.47 2.92 -7.13
N TYR A 84 -15.18 3.76 -8.10
CA TYR A 84 -14.03 4.66 -8.04
C TYR A 84 -14.39 5.92 -7.26
N ILE A 85 -13.60 6.23 -6.23
CA ILE A 85 -13.77 7.44 -5.42
C ILE A 85 -12.51 8.31 -5.63
N PRO A 86 -12.65 9.51 -6.20
CA PRO A 86 -11.54 10.47 -6.25
C PRO A 86 -11.03 10.78 -4.84
N TYR A 87 -9.71 10.93 -4.68
CA TYR A 87 -9.12 11.21 -3.35
C TYR A 87 -9.75 12.43 -2.66
N ALA A 88 -10.04 13.49 -3.41
CA ALA A 88 -10.66 14.70 -2.89
C ALA A 88 -12.06 14.47 -2.27
N GLU A 89 -12.74 13.39 -2.66
CA GLU A 89 -14.08 13.05 -2.20
C GLU A 89 -14.08 12.08 -1.01
N LEU A 90 -12.90 11.51 -0.63
CA LEU A 90 -12.81 10.52 0.45
C LEU A 90 -13.42 10.99 1.78
N LYS A 91 -13.28 12.28 2.09
CA LYS A 91 -13.83 12.86 3.33
C LYS A 91 -15.36 12.73 3.47
N GLN A 92 -16.06 12.54 2.35
CA GLN A 92 -17.52 12.34 2.34
C GLN A 92 -17.90 10.90 2.72
N HIS A 93 -16.91 9.96 2.72
CA HIS A 93 -17.11 8.54 2.98
C HIS A 93 -16.63 8.10 4.38
N ARG A 94 -16.65 9.01 5.36
CA ARG A 94 -16.30 8.68 6.75
C ARG A 94 -17.14 7.52 7.26
N LYS A 95 -16.47 6.52 7.91
CA LYS A 95 -17.14 5.30 8.39
C LYS A 95 -17.95 4.58 7.29
N GLY A 96 -17.51 4.69 6.03
CA GLY A 96 -18.21 4.12 4.88
C GLY A 96 -17.80 2.69 4.53
N PHE A 97 -16.72 2.18 5.13
CA PHE A 97 -16.15 0.88 4.79
C PHE A 97 -15.84 0.05 6.04
N ASP A 98 -16.12 -1.26 5.99
CA ASP A 98 -15.73 -2.16 7.09
C ASP A 98 -14.20 -2.21 7.17
N VAL A 99 -13.55 -2.32 5.99
CA VAL A 99 -12.09 -2.41 5.89
C VAL A 99 -11.54 -1.42 4.88
N VAL A 100 -10.44 -0.75 5.26
CA VAL A 100 -9.62 0.05 4.36
C VAL A 100 -8.24 -0.62 4.20
N VAL A 101 -7.82 -0.86 2.97
CA VAL A 101 -6.56 -1.53 2.62
C VAL A 101 -5.59 -0.53 1.99
N ALA A 102 -4.52 -0.18 2.71
CA ALA A 102 -3.49 0.77 2.30
C ALA A 102 -2.10 0.13 2.42
N LEU A 103 -1.67 -0.57 1.38
CA LEU A 103 -0.44 -1.38 1.34
C LEU A 103 0.76 -0.61 0.75
N ASP A 104 1.90 -1.31 0.58
CA ASP A 104 3.13 -0.78 -0.04
C ASP A 104 3.68 0.46 0.66
N GLU A 105 3.71 0.41 2.01
CA GLU A 105 4.20 1.51 2.86
C GLU A 105 3.49 2.86 2.58
N TYR A 106 2.18 2.83 2.32
CA TYR A 106 1.38 4.00 1.97
C TYR A 106 1.65 5.21 2.87
N PHE A 107 1.71 5.02 4.19
CA PHE A 107 1.91 6.09 5.16
C PHE A 107 3.32 6.70 5.15
N THR A 108 4.24 6.19 4.34
CA THR A 108 5.55 6.84 4.15
C THR A 108 5.54 7.94 3.08
N PHE A 109 4.48 8.05 2.26
CA PHE A 109 4.34 9.11 1.25
C PHE A 109 3.92 10.43 1.90
N ALA A 110 4.84 11.06 2.63
CA ALA A 110 4.61 12.27 3.39
C ALA A 110 5.87 13.15 3.42
N ASN A 111 5.68 14.46 3.56
CA ASN A 111 6.77 15.43 3.66
C ASN A 111 7.14 15.74 5.12
N SER A 112 6.22 15.52 6.07
CA SER A 112 6.38 15.86 7.48
C SER A 112 5.66 14.87 8.39
N ASP A 113 5.91 14.96 9.71
CA ASP A 113 5.17 14.17 10.70
C ASP A 113 3.69 14.57 10.74
N ASP A 114 3.39 15.84 10.54
CA ASP A 114 2.00 16.32 10.47
C ASP A 114 1.26 15.77 9.25
N ASP A 115 1.93 15.71 8.07
CA ASP A 115 1.37 15.08 6.89
C ASP A 115 1.10 13.59 7.15
N GLN A 116 2.03 12.87 7.80
CA GLN A 116 1.83 11.47 8.16
C GLN A 116 0.66 11.31 9.12
N LYS A 117 0.60 12.13 10.17
CA LYS A 117 -0.49 12.11 11.15
C LYS A 117 -1.84 12.36 10.50
N ASN A 118 -1.91 13.37 9.63
CA ASN A 118 -3.15 13.70 8.90
C ASN A 118 -3.57 12.57 7.96
N CYS A 119 -2.61 11.97 7.24
CA CYS A 119 -2.86 10.84 6.36
C CYS A 119 -3.40 9.63 7.13
N VAL A 120 -2.78 9.27 8.27
CA VAL A 120 -3.27 8.19 9.14
C VAL A 120 -4.68 8.50 9.64
N ALA A 121 -4.92 9.72 10.13
CA ALA A 121 -6.24 10.12 10.63
C ALA A 121 -7.31 10.07 9.54
N GLU A 122 -7.00 10.53 8.33
CA GLU A 122 -7.91 10.47 7.18
C GLU A 122 -8.27 9.02 6.84
N ILE A 123 -7.28 8.15 6.62
CA ILE A 123 -7.51 6.74 6.28
C ILE A 123 -8.25 6.00 7.40
N CYS A 124 -7.87 6.23 8.66
CA CYS A 124 -8.57 5.64 9.81
C CYS A 124 -10.03 6.10 9.91
N SER A 125 -10.33 7.35 9.53
CA SER A 125 -11.69 7.87 9.58
C SER A 125 -12.67 7.19 8.61
N LEU A 126 -12.17 6.49 7.60
CA LEU A 126 -12.96 5.81 6.56
C LEU A 126 -13.42 4.42 7.00
N ALA A 127 -12.67 3.77 7.91
CA ALA A 127 -12.94 2.42 8.37
C ALA A 127 -13.90 2.39 9.56
N THR A 128 -14.79 1.38 9.59
CA THR A 128 -15.61 1.05 10.77
C THR A 128 -15.02 -0.05 11.62
N GLU A 129 -14.28 -1.00 11.02
CA GLU A 129 -13.71 -2.14 11.73
C GLU A 129 -12.19 -2.16 11.66
N TYR A 130 -11.60 -2.14 10.45
CA TYR A 130 -10.14 -2.31 10.31
C TYR A 130 -9.54 -1.44 9.22
N VAL A 131 -8.31 -0.96 9.50
CA VAL A 131 -7.36 -0.56 8.45
C VAL A 131 -6.27 -1.63 8.38
N ILE A 132 -6.03 -2.16 7.18
CA ILE A 132 -4.94 -3.10 6.89
C ILE A 132 -3.86 -2.34 6.12
N THR A 133 -2.67 -2.30 6.67
CA THR A 133 -1.54 -1.59 6.05
C THR A 133 -0.25 -2.38 6.14
N THR A 134 0.79 -1.90 5.50
CA THR A 134 2.13 -2.46 5.59
C THR A 134 3.15 -1.42 6.00
N CYS A 135 4.14 -1.85 6.77
CA CYS A 135 5.21 -1.01 7.24
C CYS A 135 6.51 -1.79 7.36
N LYS A 136 7.62 -1.17 6.98
CA LYS A 136 8.97 -1.70 7.21
C LYS A 136 9.38 -1.41 8.65
N ASP A 137 10.19 -2.29 9.26
CA ASP A 137 10.82 -1.99 10.54
C ASP A 137 12.01 -1.05 10.34
N TYR A 138 11.78 0.24 10.58
CA TYR A 138 12.81 1.28 10.49
C TYR A 138 13.66 1.43 11.75
N LYS A 139 13.33 0.72 12.86
CA LYS A 139 14.02 0.91 14.14
C LYS A 139 15.50 0.58 14.09
N ASN A 140 15.88 -0.41 13.29
CA ASN A 140 17.26 -0.91 13.20
C ASN A 140 17.88 -0.57 11.82
N GLN A 141 17.28 0.31 11.05
CA GLN A 141 17.83 0.70 9.76
C GLN A 141 18.89 1.77 9.92
N GLU A 142 20.09 1.53 9.38
CA GLU A 142 21.06 2.59 9.13
C GLU A 142 20.60 3.37 7.90
N PHE A 143 20.34 4.67 8.09
CA PHE A 143 20.06 5.57 6.99
C PHE A 143 21.36 6.12 6.43
N LYS A 144 21.65 5.83 5.18
CA LYS A 144 22.80 6.33 4.42
C LYS A 144 22.42 7.61 3.69
N ASP A 145 23.42 8.31 3.12
CA ASP A 145 23.15 9.51 2.31
C ASP A 145 22.37 9.16 1.06
N ARG A 146 22.76 8.05 0.44
CA ARG A 146 22.11 7.47 -0.72
C ARG A 146 22.06 5.95 -0.59
N GLU A 147 20.92 5.39 -0.92
CA GLU A 147 20.71 3.95 -0.92
C GLU A 147 19.93 3.55 -2.18
N PHE A 148 20.12 2.33 -2.64
CA PHE A 148 19.26 1.73 -3.66
C PHE A 148 18.73 0.39 -3.15
N SER A 149 17.51 0.10 -3.53
CA SER A 149 16.88 -1.18 -3.18
C SER A 149 17.57 -2.33 -3.91
N ILE A 150 17.46 -3.54 -3.37
CA ILE A 150 17.86 -4.73 -4.13
C ILE A 150 16.96 -4.81 -5.37
N PRO A 151 17.54 -4.88 -6.59
CA PRO A 151 16.76 -4.91 -7.83
C PRO A 151 15.73 -6.04 -7.82
N ALA A 152 14.49 -5.71 -8.16
CA ALA A 152 13.44 -6.69 -8.35
C ALA A 152 13.40 -7.10 -9.83
N LEU A 153 13.72 -8.37 -10.11
CA LEU A 153 13.59 -8.95 -11.46
C LEU A 153 12.20 -9.56 -11.60
N ILE A 154 11.39 -9.01 -12.51
CA ILE A 154 10.11 -9.55 -12.91
C ILE A 154 10.34 -10.42 -14.16
N ARG A 155 10.11 -11.71 -14.01
CA ARG A 155 10.14 -12.63 -15.15
C ARG A 155 8.82 -12.54 -15.90
N GLY A 156 8.88 -11.97 -17.09
CA GLY A 156 7.74 -11.85 -17.98
C GLY A 156 7.62 -13.04 -18.93
N SER A 157 6.48 -13.16 -19.59
CA SER A 157 6.25 -14.16 -20.64
C SER A 157 7.01 -13.84 -21.94
N THR A 158 7.18 -12.56 -22.24
CA THR A 158 7.85 -12.07 -23.46
C THR A 158 9.18 -11.40 -23.16
N GLN A 159 9.30 -10.75 -22.01
CA GLN A 159 10.49 -9.99 -21.60
C GLN A 159 10.61 -9.91 -20.09
N ASN A 160 11.84 -9.75 -19.61
CA ASN A 160 12.09 -9.47 -18.20
C ASN A 160 12.10 -7.97 -17.96
N GLN A 161 11.65 -7.57 -16.77
CA GLN A 161 11.72 -6.19 -16.29
C GLN A 161 12.51 -6.14 -15.00
N ILE A 162 13.32 -5.10 -14.84
CA ILE A 162 14.08 -4.85 -13.61
C ILE A 162 13.56 -3.55 -13.02
N TYR A 163 13.19 -3.60 -11.75
CA TYR A 163 12.85 -2.43 -10.95
C TYR A 163 13.93 -2.16 -9.92
N LEU A 164 14.36 -0.92 -9.85
CA LEU A 164 15.35 -0.44 -8.90
C LEU A 164 14.85 0.87 -8.31
N GLU A 165 14.72 0.93 -6.98
CA GLU A 165 14.33 2.15 -6.28
C GLU A 165 15.58 2.80 -5.67
N PHE A 166 15.79 4.06 -5.98
CA PHE A 166 16.83 4.91 -5.39
C PHE A 166 16.23 5.75 -4.29
N HIS A 167 16.95 5.87 -3.18
CA HIS A 167 16.63 6.71 -2.05
C HIS A 167 17.75 7.73 -1.83
N ASP A 168 17.39 9.00 -1.89
CA ASP A 168 18.28 10.11 -1.51
C ASP A 168 17.77 10.66 -0.17
N TYR A 169 18.51 10.38 0.91
CA TYR A 169 18.14 10.78 2.26
C TYR A 169 18.51 12.24 2.55
N ASP A 170 17.65 12.93 3.30
CA ASP A 170 17.91 14.27 3.78
C ASP A 170 19.13 14.27 4.73
N LEU A 171 20.08 15.18 4.53
CA LEU A 171 21.32 15.26 5.32
C LEU A 171 21.07 15.69 6.77
N HIS A 172 20.01 16.44 7.03
CA HIS A 172 19.66 16.97 8.34
C HIS A 172 18.62 16.11 9.07
N ASP A 173 17.76 15.40 8.31
CA ASP A 173 16.75 14.49 8.86
C ASP A 173 16.75 13.18 8.08
N ARG A 174 17.56 12.22 8.52
CA ARG A 174 17.73 10.90 7.89
C ARG A 174 16.45 10.06 7.83
N THR A 175 15.41 10.46 8.55
CA THR A 175 14.10 9.80 8.46
C THR A 175 13.30 10.25 7.24
N ARG A 176 13.78 11.24 6.49
CA ARG A 176 13.20 11.74 5.24
C ARG A 176 14.07 11.39 4.06
N TRP A 177 13.43 11.07 2.95
CA TRP A 177 14.13 10.86 1.68
C TRP A 177 13.25 11.16 0.48
N THR A 178 13.86 11.31 -0.68
CA THR A 178 13.16 11.20 -1.95
C THR A 178 13.45 9.84 -2.56
N SER A 179 12.44 9.20 -3.15
CA SER A 179 12.63 7.96 -3.89
C SER A 179 12.31 8.13 -5.37
N GLN A 180 13.08 7.44 -6.21
CA GLN A 180 12.87 7.32 -7.64
C GLN A 180 12.87 5.85 -8.02
N ILE A 181 11.92 5.44 -8.86
CA ILE A 181 11.84 4.08 -9.38
C ILE A 181 12.36 4.08 -10.81
N HIS A 182 13.37 3.26 -11.05
CA HIS A 182 13.91 2.99 -12.38
C HIS A 182 13.39 1.64 -12.86
N GLU A 183 12.62 1.69 -13.94
CA GLU A 183 12.11 0.53 -14.65
C GLU A 183 12.95 0.29 -15.90
N ILE A 184 13.61 -0.84 -16.00
CA ILE A 184 14.45 -1.23 -17.13
C ILE A 184 13.76 -2.35 -17.89
N THR A 185 13.42 -2.08 -19.15
CA THR A 185 12.76 -3.02 -20.06
C THR A 185 13.38 -2.90 -21.45
N ASN A 186 13.86 -3.98 -22.04
CA ASN A 186 14.48 -3.99 -23.39
C ASN A 186 15.55 -2.92 -23.56
N ASN A 187 16.46 -2.74 -22.60
CA ASN A 187 17.49 -1.71 -22.59
C ASN A 187 16.97 -0.27 -22.57
N GLN A 188 15.66 -0.07 -22.35
CA GLN A 188 15.08 1.24 -22.12
C GLN A 188 14.92 1.48 -20.63
N LEU A 189 15.29 2.68 -20.17
CA LEU A 189 15.13 3.15 -18.82
C LEU A 189 13.95 4.10 -18.75
N ASN A 190 12.97 3.77 -17.92
CA ASN A 190 11.90 4.66 -17.54
C ASN A 190 12.08 5.04 -16.07
N THR A 191 11.99 6.33 -15.73
CA THR A 191 12.15 6.82 -14.35
C THR A 191 10.83 7.44 -13.88
N VAL A 192 10.36 7.01 -12.73
CA VAL A 192 9.14 7.50 -12.07
C VAL A 192 9.49 8.07 -10.71
N GLY A 193 8.96 9.21 -10.36
CA GLY A 193 9.29 9.99 -9.17
C GLY A 193 9.81 11.38 -9.55
N PRO A 194 10.41 12.16 -8.64
CA PRO A 194 10.68 11.77 -7.26
C PRO A 194 9.42 11.72 -6.39
N PHE A 195 9.42 10.82 -5.43
CA PHE A 195 8.40 10.75 -4.37
C PHE A 195 9.01 11.21 -3.06
N ALA A 196 8.38 12.17 -2.38
CA ALA A 196 8.76 12.51 -1.01
C ALA A 196 8.31 11.38 -0.07
N ARG A 197 9.21 10.94 0.79
CA ARG A 197 9.02 9.82 1.71
C ARG A 197 9.52 10.20 3.10
N ARG A 198 8.88 9.63 4.11
CA ARG A 198 9.29 9.72 5.50
C ARG A 198 9.09 8.37 6.20
N ALA A 199 10.06 7.96 7.02
CA ALA A 199 9.94 6.72 7.80
C ALA A 199 8.71 6.77 8.72
N MET A 200 7.92 5.70 8.71
CA MET A 200 6.81 5.49 9.63
C MET A 200 7.21 4.41 10.63
N PHE A 201 7.51 4.80 11.85
CA PHE A 201 7.86 3.85 12.90
C PHE A 201 6.59 3.21 13.50
N PHE A 202 6.66 1.93 13.88
CA PHE A 202 5.50 1.21 14.45
C PHE A 202 4.87 1.93 15.65
N LYS A 203 5.71 2.49 16.55
CA LYS A 203 5.20 3.24 17.71
C LYS A 203 4.49 4.55 17.29
N GLN A 204 4.99 5.19 16.26
CA GLN A 204 4.40 6.41 15.71
C GLN A 204 3.07 6.10 15.02
N LEU A 205 3.03 5.04 14.18
CA LEU A 205 1.80 4.60 13.54
C LEU A 205 0.74 4.19 14.58
N ALA A 206 1.13 3.42 15.60
CA ALA A 206 0.22 3.04 16.69
C ALA A 206 -0.33 4.26 17.43
N LYS A 207 0.53 5.26 17.74
CA LYS A 207 0.09 6.50 18.38
C LYS A 207 -0.88 7.28 17.50
N PHE A 208 -0.55 7.49 16.21
CA PHE A 208 -1.41 8.24 15.31
C PHE A 208 -2.76 7.54 15.07
N SER A 209 -2.75 6.19 15.01
CA SER A 209 -3.98 5.40 14.92
C SER A 209 -4.85 5.54 16.17
N HIS A 210 -4.25 5.49 17.36
CA HIS A 210 -4.96 5.72 18.62
C HIS A 210 -5.54 7.14 18.70
N ASP A 211 -4.76 8.17 18.33
CA ASP A 211 -5.22 9.55 18.25
C ASP A 211 -6.39 9.71 17.26
N ALA A 212 -6.49 8.81 16.26
CA ALA A 212 -7.59 8.73 15.28
C ALA A 212 -8.77 7.85 15.75
N GLY A 213 -8.77 7.37 16.99
CA GLY A 213 -9.86 6.60 17.58
C GLY A 213 -9.73 5.08 17.43
N ALA A 214 -8.55 4.56 17.07
CA ALA A 214 -8.34 3.12 17.07
C ALA A 214 -8.30 2.55 18.48
N VAL A 215 -8.90 1.38 18.68
CA VAL A 215 -8.93 0.62 19.95
C VAL A 215 -7.93 -0.51 19.98
N GLY A 216 -7.41 -0.94 18.82
CA GLY A 216 -6.44 -2.01 18.69
C GLY A 216 -5.40 -1.75 17.60
N PHE A 217 -4.20 -2.30 17.82
CA PHE A 217 -3.08 -2.24 16.87
C PHE A 217 -2.32 -3.57 16.92
N SER A 218 -2.27 -4.30 15.81
CA SER A 218 -1.64 -5.61 15.74
C SER A 218 -0.61 -5.69 14.61
N ILE A 219 0.56 -6.23 14.92
CA ILE A 219 1.60 -6.57 13.93
C ILE A 219 1.52 -8.08 13.70
N HIS A 220 1.18 -8.50 12.48
CA HIS A 220 1.02 -9.91 12.12
C HIS A 220 2.38 -10.51 11.76
N LYS A 221 3.07 -11.08 12.76
CA LYS A 221 4.44 -11.61 12.61
C LYS A 221 4.56 -12.74 11.59
N ASN A 222 3.49 -13.48 11.38
CA ASN A 222 3.44 -14.62 10.45
C ASN A 222 2.98 -14.22 9.03
N LEU A 223 2.59 -12.95 8.82
CA LEU A 223 2.18 -12.42 7.53
C LEU A 223 3.21 -11.40 7.07
N MET A 224 4.00 -11.77 6.08
CA MET A 224 5.00 -10.88 5.49
C MET A 224 4.57 -10.45 4.11
N TYR A 225 4.37 -9.16 3.94
CA TYR A 225 4.06 -8.57 2.65
C TYR A 225 5.35 -8.34 1.86
N LYS A 226 5.31 -8.66 0.57
CA LYS A 226 6.38 -8.35 -0.37
C LYS A 226 5.81 -7.54 -1.52
N SER A 227 6.30 -6.32 -1.68
CA SER A 227 5.96 -5.48 -2.83
C SER A 227 6.36 -6.16 -4.16
N LEU A 228 5.70 -5.80 -5.26
CA LEU A 228 6.03 -6.30 -6.58
C LEU A 228 7.37 -5.77 -7.11
N ILE A 229 7.70 -4.54 -6.76
CA ILE A 229 8.86 -3.81 -7.26
C ILE A 229 10.02 -3.70 -6.26
N LYS A 230 9.85 -4.28 -5.06
CA LYS A 230 10.88 -4.31 -4.01
C LYS A 230 11.13 -5.75 -3.58
N LYS A 231 12.39 -6.07 -3.24
CA LYS A 231 12.72 -7.37 -2.62
C LYS A 231 12.54 -7.39 -1.10
N ASN A 232 12.37 -6.25 -0.47
CA ASN A 232 12.22 -6.14 0.96
C ASN A 232 10.83 -6.62 1.40
N TYR A 233 10.79 -7.23 2.58
CA TYR A 233 9.55 -7.60 3.24
C TYR A 233 9.07 -6.48 4.15
N GLU A 234 7.76 -6.32 4.22
CA GLU A 234 7.06 -5.38 5.08
C GLU A 234 6.19 -6.17 6.05
N HIS A 235 6.05 -5.66 7.27
CA HIS A 235 5.13 -6.23 8.24
C HIS A 235 3.70 -5.84 7.89
N VAL A 236 2.80 -6.80 7.98
CA VAL A 236 1.36 -6.55 7.86
C VAL A 236 0.84 -6.08 9.20
N ILE A 237 0.08 -5.01 9.20
CA ILE A 237 -0.48 -4.36 10.39
C ILE A 237 -1.98 -4.25 10.21
N SER A 238 -2.74 -4.54 11.26
CA SER A 238 -4.14 -4.19 11.38
C SER A 238 -4.36 -3.18 12.49
N ILE A 239 -5.16 -2.17 12.19
CA ILE A 239 -5.62 -1.12 13.09
C ILE A 239 -7.11 -1.33 13.28
N GLN A 240 -7.55 -1.56 14.52
CA GLN A 240 -8.93 -1.93 14.85
C GLN A 240 -9.71 -0.74 15.41
N PHE A 241 -10.97 -0.66 15.04
CA PHE A 241 -11.94 0.32 15.53
C PHE A 241 -13.12 -0.39 16.21
N ASP A 242 -13.74 0.27 17.17
CA ASP A 242 -14.97 -0.22 17.77
C ASP A 242 -16.19 0.13 16.89
N ASN A 243 -16.98 -0.88 16.60
CA ASN A 243 -18.31 -0.71 15.96
C ASN A 243 -19.36 -0.13 16.94
N ASN A 244 -18.97 0.17 18.18
CA ASN A 244 -19.90 0.64 19.21
C ASN A 244 -20.19 2.12 19.03
N GLY A 245 -21.20 2.46 18.24
CA GLY A 245 -21.86 3.75 18.36
C GLY A 245 -21.93 4.62 17.13
N SER A 246 -22.91 4.44 16.40
CA SER A 246 -23.66 5.54 15.79
C SER A 246 -25.15 5.19 15.78
#